data_c3df72d3eaa9dd5acdf915ee1d474aef
#
_entry.id   c3df72d3eaa9dd5acdf915ee1d474aef
#
_cell.length_a   1.000
_cell.length_b   1.000
_cell.length_c   1.000
_cell.angle_alpha   90.00
_cell.angle_beta   90.00
_cell.angle_gamma   90.00
#
_symmetry.space_group_name_H-M   'P 1'
#
loop_
_entity.id
_entity.type
_entity.pdbx_description
1 polymer ?
#
loop_
_entity_poly.entity_id
_entity_poly.type
_entity_poly.pdbx_seq_one_letter_code
_entity_poly.pdbx_strand_id
1 'polypeptide(L)'
;MKKIIAILGMAGSGKSEAANYFIKKGFSYVRLGQIVMDEIKKRNLELSEKNEKIIRDGFRKKLGMAAFAILNTKKINKIKNDVVIDGLYSWEEYVYFKHKYKNLLCLSIYASPKTRYQRLVGRDKKHKDDPQMKFRSFTLKEAKKRDISEIQKSSKGGPIAMADYTIINEASKKVFLDNLDKVYRRING
;
A
#
# COMPACT_ATOMS: atom_id res chain seq x y z
N MET A 1 -23.07 -6.10 3.24
CA MET A 1 -22.30 -4.85 2.90
C MET A 1 -20.90 -5.27 2.48
N LYS A 2 -20.34 -4.76 1.35
CA LYS A 2 -19.00 -5.17 0.92
C LYS A 2 -17.94 -4.72 1.95
N LYS A 3 -16.98 -5.59 2.23
CA LYS A 3 -15.87 -5.29 3.14
C LYS A 3 -14.78 -4.51 2.39
N ILE A 4 -14.16 -3.55 3.06
CA ILE A 4 -13.04 -2.78 2.51
C ILE A 4 -11.89 -2.86 3.50
N ILE A 5 -10.76 -3.42 3.06
CA ILE A 5 -9.57 -3.60 3.90
C ILE A 5 -8.43 -2.78 3.30
N ALA A 6 -7.88 -1.83 4.04
CA ALA A 6 -6.68 -1.11 3.66
C ALA A 6 -5.44 -1.75 4.33
N ILE A 7 -4.48 -2.18 3.52
CA ILE A 7 -3.21 -2.73 4.00
C ILE A 7 -2.20 -1.60 4.15
N LEU A 8 -1.73 -1.43 5.38
CA LEU A 8 -0.80 -0.40 5.80
C LEU A 8 0.58 -0.98 6.10
N GLY A 9 1.58 -0.13 6.21
CA GLY A 9 2.93 -0.50 6.61
C GLY A 9 4.01 0.14 5.75
N MET A 10 5.23 0.18 6.27
CA MET A 10 6.40 0.76 5.60
C MET A 10 6.86 -0.09 4.41
N ALA A 11 7.69 0.46 3.54
CA ALA A 11 8.29 -0.30 2.43
C ALA A 11 9.03 -1.54 2.94
N GLY A 12 8.87 -2.69 2.29
CA GLY A 12 9.50 -3.96 2.71
C GLY A 12 8.80 -4.73 3.83
N SER A 13 7.70 -4.22 4.42
CA SER A 13 7.00 -4.88 5.54
C SER A 13 6.25 -6.16 5.14
N GLY A 14 5.91 -6.37 3.86
CA GLY A 14 5.15 -7.55 3.40
C GLY A 14 3.74 -7.26 2.93
N LYS A 15 3.37 -5.98 2.72
CA LYS A 15 2.02 -5.58 2.26
C LYS A 15 1.56 -6.30 1.00
N SER A 16 2.45 -6.50 0.02
CA SER A 16 2.09 -7.17 -1.24
C SER A 16 1.71 -8.64 -1.02
N GLU A 17 2.37 -9.33 -0.10
CA GLU A 17 2.01 -10.71 0.28
C GLU A 17 0.66 -10.74 1.00
N ALA A 18 0.40 -9.78 1.89
CA ALA A 18 -0.89 -9.64 2.54
C ALA A 18 -2.00 -9.34 1.51
N ALA A 19 -1.77 -8.42 0.56
CA ALA A 19 -2.73 -8.15 -0.52
C ALA A 19 -3.02 -9.40 -1.35
N ASN A 20 -1.98 -10.15 -1.73
CA ASN A 20 -2.12 -11.41 -2.47
C ASN A 20 -2.93 -12.45 -1.69
N TYR A 21 -2.79 -12.50 -0.36
CA TYR A 21 -3.62 -13.36 0.49
C TYR A 21 -5.11 -13.03 0.35
N PHE A 22 -5.48 -11.75 0.46
CA PHE A 22 -6.88 -11.32 0.32
C PHE A 22 -7.41 -11.49 -1.11
N ILE A 23 -6.58 -11.29 -2.14
CA ILE A 23 -6.94 -11.57 -3.54
C ILE A 23 -7.33 -13.06 -3.71
N LYS A 24 -6.55 -13.98 -3.12
CA LYS A 24 -6.85 -15.42 -3.13
C LYS A 24 -8.15 -15.77 -2.37
N LYS A 25 -8.57 -14.93 -1.45
CA LYS A 25 -9.87 -15.03 -0.74
C LYS A 25 -11.03 -14.36 -1.49
N GLY A 26 -10.83 -13.90 -2.73
CA GLY A 26 -11.87 -13.32 -3.58
C GLY A 26 -12.01 -11.80 -3.51
N PHE A 27 -11.12 -11.10 -2.81
CA PHE A 27 -11.12 -9.64 -2.76
C PHE A 27 -10.62 -9.03 -4.08
N SER A 28 -11.30 -7.99 -4.54
CA SER A 28 -10.82 -7.17 -5.64
C SER A 28 -9.69 -6.26 -5.18
N TYR A 29 -8.61 -6.18 -5.97
CA TYR A 29 -7.42 -5.42 -5.62
C TYR A 29 -7.45 -3.99 -6.18
N VAL A 30 -7.18 -3.02 -5.32
CA VAL A 30 -7.02 -1.61 -5.69
C VAL A 30 -5.69 -1.08 -5.15
N ARG A 31 -4.75 -0.79 -6.05
CA ARG A 31 -3.49 -0.09 -5.72
C ARG A 31 -3.68 1.40 -5.94
N LEU A 32 -3.65 2.20 -4.87
CA LEU A 32 -3.92 3.64 -4.98
C LEU A 32 -2.93 4.36 -5.88
N GLY A 33 -1.66 4.00 -5.82
CA GLY A 33 -0.61 4.59 -6.65
C GLY A 33 -0.63 4.16 -8.12
N GLN A 34 -1.51 3.24 -8.54
CA GLN A 34 -1.59 2.79 -9.94
C GLN A 34 -1.90 3.94 -10.89
N ILE A 35 -2.69 4.91 -10.47
CA ILE A 35 -3.02 6.09 -11.27
C ILE A 35 -1.80 6.92 -11.70
N VAL A 36 -0.70 6.86 -10.95
CA VAL A 36 0.57 7.51 -11.35
C VAL A 36 1.16 6.79 -12.56
N MET A 37 1.15 5.45 -12.52
CA MET A 37 1.64 4.63 -13.63
C MET A 37 0.78 4.80 -14.87
N ASP A 38 -0.53 4.86 -14.68
CA ASP A 38 -1.49 5.05 -15.77
C ASP A 38 -1.31 6.43 -16.42
N GLU A 39 -1.05 7.47 -15.62
CA GLU A 39 -0.81 8.84 -16.13
C GLU A 39 0.55 8.95 -16.82
N ILE A 40 1.61 8.26 -16.35
CA ILE A 40 2.91 8.17 -17.00
C ILE A 40 2.74 7.56 -18.40
N LYS A 41 2.03 6.43 -18.49
CA LYS A 41 1.72 5.78 -19.77
C LYS A 41 0.92 6.69 -20.69
N LYS A 42 -0.12 7.33 -20.20
CA LYS A 42 -0.97 8.25 -20.97
C LYS A 42 -0.20 9.41 -21.55
N ARG A 43 0.82 9.91 -20.85
CA ARG A 43 1.68 11.01 -21.31
C ARG A 43 2.89 10.56 -22.11
N ASN A 44 3.03 9.25 -22.37
CA ASN A 44 4.20 8.66 -23.03
C ASN A 44 5.54 9.06 -22.37
N LEU A 45 5.54 9.18 -21.02
CA LEU A 45 6.73 9.52 -20.26
C LEU A 45 7.53 8.26 -19.93
N GLU A 46 8.85 8.43 -19.86
CA GLU A 46 9.72 7.38 -19.30
C GLU A 46 9.36 7.07 -17.85
N LEU A 47 9.35 5.79 -17.50
CA LEU A 47 9.08 5.33 -16.15
C LEU A 47 10.31 5.51 -15.26
N SER A 48 10.38 6.65 -14.59
CA SER A 48 11.47 7.06 -13.70
C SER A 48 10.92 7.66 -12.40
N GLU A 49 11.72 7.61 -11.32
CA GLU A 49 11.36 8.24 -10.04
C GLU A 49 11.08 9.74 -10.20
N LYS A 50 11.80 10.41 -11.10
CA LYS A 50 11.59 11.84 -11.44
C LYS A 50 10.17 12.06 -11.99
N ASN A 51 9.76 11.30 -12.99
CA ASN A 51 8.45 11.44 -13.62
C ASN A 51 7.33 11.02 -12.68
N GLU A 52 7.52 9.93 -11.92
CA GLU A 52 6.56 9.54 -10.89
C GLU A 52 6.35 10.64 -9.85
N LYS A 53 7.44 11.27 -9.39
CA LYS A 53 7.38 12.37 -8.43
C LYS A 53 6.61 13.56 -8.99
N ILE A 54 6.90 13.97 -10.23
CA ILE A 54 6.19 15.08 -10.90
C ILE A 54 4.69 14.80 -10.96
N ILE A 55 4.29 13.59 -11.36
CA ILE A 55 2.87 13.22 -11.44
C ILE A 55 2.22 13.19 -10.06
N ARG A 56 2.87 12.57 -9.07
CA ARG A 56 2.36 12.55 -7.68
C ARG A 56 2.16 13.96 -7.12
N ASP A 57 3.16 14.81 -7.28
CA ASP A 57 3.13 16.18 -6.77
C ASP A 57 2.05 16.99 -7.51
N GLY A 58 1.88 16.77 -8.81
CA GLY A 58 0.79 17.37 -9.59
C GLY A 58 -0.61 16.99 -9.11
N PHE A 59 -0.86 15.72 -8.78
CA PHE A 59 -2.13 15.29 -8.20
C PHE A 59 -2.34 15.90 -6.80
N ARG A 60 -1.31 15.91 -5.96
CA ARG A 60 -1.39 16.47 -4.61
C ARG A 60 -1.56 17.99 -4.61
N LYS A 61 -0.95 18.69 -5.55
CA LYS A 61 -1.15 20.13 -5.73
C LYS A 61 -2.60 20.48 -6.06
N LYS A 62 -3.28 19.62 -6.83
CA LYS A 62 -4.68 19.82 -7.23
C LYS A 62 -5.71 19.41 -6.18
N LEU A 63 -5.46 18.31 -5.46
CA LEU A 63 -6.46 17.63 -4.63
C LEU A 63 -6.02 17.46 -3.16
N GLY A 64 -4.88 18.05 -2.78
CA GLY A 64 -4.32 17.89 -1.45
C GLY A 64 -3.72 16.51 -1.19
N MET A 65 -3.34 16.24 0.04
CA MET A 65 -2.67 14.97 0.42
C MET A 65 -3.60 13.75 0.35
N ALA A 66 -4.92 13.94 0.32
CA ALA A 66 -5.90 12.86 0.10
C ALA A 66 -6.10 12.49 -1.39
N ALA A 67 -5.32 13.05 -2.32
CA ALA A 67 -5.51 12.94 -3.77
C ALA A 67 -5.74 11.50 -4.25
N PHE A 68 -4.93 10.55 -3.81
CA PHE A 68 -5.02 9.16 -4.29
C PHE A 68 -6.26 8.43 -3.75
N ALA A 69 -6.71 8.77 -2.55
CA ALA A 69 -7.97 8.26 -2.01
C ALA A 69 -9.16 8.81 -2.81
N ILE A 70 -9.18 10.11 -3.06
CA ILE A 70 -10.24 10.79 -3.84
C ILE A 70 -10.34 10.18 -5.24
N LEU A 71 -9.22 10.10 -5.97
CA LEU A 71 -9.17 9.62 -7.35
C LEU A 71 -9.58 8.16 -7.50
N ASN A 72 -9.28 7.30 -6.51
CA ASN A 72 -9.66 5.90 -6.55
C ASN A 72 -11.09 5.62 -6.05
N THR A 73 -11.76 6.57 -5.42
CA THR A 73 -13.11 6.38 -4.84
C THR A 73 -14.12 5.90 -5.88
N LYS A 74 -14.14 6.50 -7.07
CA LYS A 74 -15.05 6.09 -8.16
C LYS A 74 -14.83 4.63 -8.57
N LYS A 75 -13.56 4.20 -8.67
CA LYS A 75 -13.19 2.81 -8.97
C LYS A 75 -13.65 1.86 -7.86
N ILE A 76 -13.34 2.19 -6.59
CA ILE A 76 -13.73 1.37 -5.44
C ILE A 76 -15.26 1.22 -5.37
N ASN A 77 -16.02 2.28 -5.60
CA ASN A 77 -17.50 2.25 -5.55
C ASN A 77 -18.10 1.33 -6.63
N LYS A 78 -17.50 1.25 -7.82
CA LYS A 78 -17.98 0.38 -8.92
C LYS A 78 -17.74 -1.11 -8.67
N ILE A 79 -16.80 -1.47 -7.80
CA ILE A 79 -16.50 -2.86 -7.47
C ILE A 79 -17.63 -3.41 -6.59
N LYS A 80 -18.23 -4.53 -6.97
CA LYS A 80 -19.30 -5.19 -6.21
C LYS A 80 -18.75 -6.07 -5.09
N ASN A 81 -17.63 -6.74 -5.33
CA ASN A 81 -16.97 -7.63 -4.37
C ASN A 81 -16.31 -6.87 -3.22
N ASP A 82 -15.89 -7.60 -2.20
CA ASP A 82 -14.99 -7.10 -1.16
C ASP A 82 -13.71 -6.53 -1.78
N VAL A 83 -13.12 -5.51 -1.16
CA VAL A 83 -11.99 -4.78 -1.71
C VAL A 83 -10.81 -4.79 -0.76
N VAL A 84 -9.63 -5.11 -1.29
CA VAL A 84 -8.36 -4.87 -0.62
C VAL A 84 -7.64 -3.69 -1.28
N ILE A 85 -7.33 -2.68 -0.47
CA ILE A 85 -6.62 -1.45 -0.87
C ILE A 85 -5.16 -1.56 -0.47
N ASP A 86 -4.24 -1.34 -1.43
CA ASP A 86 -2.81 -1.24 -1.19
C ASP A 86 -2.30 0.17 -1.51
N GLY A 87 -1.42 0.68 -0.67
CA GLY A 87 -0.74 1.95 -0.93
C GLY A 87 -1.44 3.17 -0.34
N LEU A 88 -2.14 3.04 0.77
CA LEU A 88 -2.55 4.18 1.59
C LEU A 88 -1.31 4.74 2.29
N TYR A 89 -0.95 5.99 1.97
CA TYR A 89 0.35 6.58 2.33
C TYR A 89 0.26 7.80 3.23
N SER A 90 -0.85 8.53 3.26
CA SER A 90 -0.95 9.76 4.05
C SER A 90 -2.03 9.68 5.12
N TRP A 91 -1.89 10.54 6.13
CA TRP A 91 -2.91 10.73 7.15
C TRP A 91 -4.24 11.19 6.54
N GLU A 92 -4.17 12.09 5.57
CA GLU A 92 -5.35 12.66 4.92
C GLU A 92 -6.09 11.62 4.07
N GLU A 93 -5.37 10.68 3.42
CA GLU A 93 -5.99 9.54 2.74
C GLU A 93 -6.73 8.62 3.71
N TYR A 94 -6.14 8.36 4.89
CA TYR A 94 -6.76 7.58 5.95
C TYR A 94 -8.04 8.24 6.45
N VAL A 95 -7.97 9.51 6.82
CA VAL A 95 -9.14 10.28 7.30
C VAL A 95 -10.25 10.29 6.24
N TYR A 96 -9.90 10.59 4.99
CA TYR A 96 -10.85 10.58 3.88
C TYR A 96 -11.57 9.24 3.74
N PHE A 97 -10.83 8.14 3.74
CA PHE A 97 -11.44 6.81 3.58
C PHE A 97 -12.23 6.38 4.82
N LYS A 98 -11.79 6.66 6.04
CA LYS A 98 -12.58 6.38 7.26
C LYS A 98 -13.89 7.16 7.29
N HIS A 99 -13.89 8.40 6.80
CA HIS A 99 -15.12 9.17 6.64
C HIS A 99 -16.03 8.60 5.54
N LYS A 100 -15.45 8.23 4.40
CA LYS A 100 -16.20 7.75 3.22
C LYS A 100 -16.75 6.35 3.40
N TYR A 101 -16.01 5.47 4.04
CA TYR A 101 -16.34 4.06 4.22
C TYR A 101 -16.37 3.70 5.70
N LYS A 102 -17.55 3.73 6.32
CA LYS A 102 -17.71 3.46 7.75
C LYS A 102 -17.28 2.06 8.18
N ASN A 103 -17.28 1.11 7.23
CA ASN A 103 -16.83 -0.27 7.40
C ASN A 103 -15.40 -0.53 6.92
N LEU A 104 -14.59 0.52 6.70
CA LEU A 104 -13.17 0.38 6.37
C LEU A 104 -12.42 -0.23 7.56
N LEU A 105 -11.74 -1.32 7.32
CA LEU A 105 -10.78 -1.92 8.24
C LEU A 105 -9.35 -1.65 7.76
N CYS A 106 -8.49 -1.28 8.68
CA CYS A 106 -7.08 -1.02 8.43
C CYS A 106 -6.24 -2.15 9.05
N LEU A 107 -5.47 -2.85 8.21
CA LEU A 107 -4.54 -3.89 8.61
C LEU A 107 -3.09 -3.40 8.43
N SER A 108 -2.41 -3.17 9.53
CA SER A 108 -0.99 -2.83 9.54
C SER A 108 -0.12 -4.08 9.48
N ILE A 109 0.83 -4.08 8.57
CA ILE A 109 1.90 -5.08 8.51
C ILE A 109 3.19 -4.41 8.97
N TYR A 110 3.69 -4.84 10.11
CA TYR A 110 4.93 -4.34 10.70
C TYR A 110 6.09 -5.31 10.43
N ALA A 111 7.24 -4.76 10.10
CA ALA A 111 8.54 -5.41 10.20
C ALA A 111 9.58 -4.33 10.57
N SER A 112 10.61 -4.73 11.32
CA SER A 112 11.66 -3.83 11.76
C SER A 112 12.40 -3.18 10.58
N PRO A 113 12.98 -1.99 10.72
CA PRO A 113 13.77 -1.37 9.67
C PRO A 113 14.86 -2.29 9.11
N LYS A 114 15.57 -3.03 9.99
CA LYS A 114 16.61 -3.99 9.59
C LYS A 114 16.07 -5.03 8.62
N THR A 115 14.99 -5.70 9.00
CA THR A 115 14.32 -6.73 8.17
C THR A 115 13.80 -6.15 6.85
N ARG A 116 13.18 -4.98 6.90
CA ARG A 116 12.61 -4.35 5.71
C ARG A 116 13.68 -3.95 4.69
N TYR A 117 14.80 -3.39 5.17
CA TYR A 117 15.90 -2.99 4.28
C TYR A 117 16.55 -4.20 3.63
N GLN A 118 16.76 -5.30 4.37
CA GLN A 118 17.25 -6.55 3.78
C GLN A 118 16.33 -7.09 2.68
N ARG A 119 15.01 -6.95 2.84
CA ARG A 119 14.02 -7.38 1.85
C ARG A 119 13.95 -6.47 0.62
N LEU A 120 14.36 -5.22 0.73
CA LEU A 120 14.32 -4.23 -0.35
C LEU A 120 15.57 -4.27 -1.23
N VAL A 121 16.72 -4.63 -0.67
CA VAL A 121 17.98 -4.77 -1.42
C VAL A 121 17.91 -6.00 -2.33
N GLY A 122 18.24 -5.83 -3.61
CA GLY A 122 18.26 -6.92 -4.60
C GLY A 122 16.88 -7.52 -4.93
N ARG A 123 15.81 -6.80 -4.67
CA ARG A 123 14.43 -7.27 -4.88
C ARG A 123 14.08 -7.45 -6.35
N ASP A 124 14.62 -6.63 -7.23
CA ASP A 124 14.49 -6.68 -8.68
C ASP A 124 14.98 -8.01 -9.26
N LYS A 125 16.09 -8.55 -8.73
CA LYS A 125 16.65 -9.85 -9.15
C LYS A 125 15.66 -11.00 -8.94
N LYS A 126 14.76 -10.88 -7.96
CA LYS A 126 13.73 -11.89 -7.63
C LYS A 126 12.43 -11.72 -8.40
N HIS A 127 12.23 -10.58 -9.05
CA HIS A 127 10.99 -10.20 -9.73
C HIS A 127 11.30 -9.59 -11.10
N LYS A 128 11.97 -10.38 -11.98
CA LYS A 128 12.41 -9.92 -13.32
C LYS A 128 11.26 -9.46 -14.21
N ASP A 129 10.08 -10.06 -14.08
CA ASP A 129 8.88 -9.73 -14.84
C ASP A 129 7.89 -8.94 -13.96
N ASP A 130 8.14 -7.63 -13.79
CA ASP A 130 7.27 -6.74 -13.03
C ASP A 130 6.79 -5.54 -13.88
N PRO A 131 5.86 -5.76 -14.84
CA PRO A 131 5.38 -4.69 -15.74
C PRO A 131 4.64 -3.57 -15.01
N GLN A 132 4.25 -3.77 -13.75
CA GLN A 132 3.62 -2.77 -12.91
C GLN A 132 4.60 -2.07 -11.96
N MET A 133 5.89 -2.41 -12.03
CA MET A 133 6.96 -1.87 -11.17
C MET A 133 6.62 -1.84 -9.67
N LYS A 134 6.04 -2.93 -9.19
CA LYS A 134 5.70 -3.11 -7.75
C LYS A 134 6.93 -3.42 -6.91
N PHE A 135 7.95 -4.05 -7.49
CA PHE A 135 9.06 -4.70 -6.80
C PHE A 135 10.40 -4.04 -7.06
N ARG A 136 10.44 -2.71 -7.12
CA ARG A 136 11.69 -1.99 -7.28
C ARG A 136 12.70 -2.31 -6.19
N SER A 137 13.97 -2.47 -6.58
CA SER A 137 15.10 -2.58 -5.66
C SER A 137 15.50 -1.21 -5.13
N PHE A 138 16.14 -1.21 -3.98
CA PHE A 138 16.69 -0.02 -3.35
C PHE A 138 18.06 -0.36 -2.76
N THR A 139 18.97 0.60 -2.78
CA THR A 139 20.14 0.58 -1.91
C THR A 139 19.70 0.80 -0.46
N LEU A 140 20.55 0.41 0.50
CA LEU A 140 20.28 0.66 1.92
C LEU A 140 20.07 2.16 2.22
N LYS A 141 20.85 3.02 1.58
CA LYS A 141 20.75 4.49 1.72
C LYS A 141 19.40 5.02 1.22
N GLU A 142 18.95 4.55 0.06
CA GLU A 142 17.65 4.92 -0.50
C GLU A 142 16.49 4.41 0.34
N ALA A 143 16.55 3.17 0.85
CA ALA A 143 15.53 2.62 1.72
C ALA A 143 15.36 3.44 3.00
N LYS A 144 16.47 3.83 3.66
CA LYS A 144 16.46 4.70 4.85
C LYS A 144 15.88 6.09 4.52
N LYS A 145 16.36 6.73 3.43
CA LYS A 145 15.87 8.04 2.99
C LYS A 145 14.37 8.02 2.69
N ARG A 146 13.90 6.94 2.08
CA ARG A 146 12.48 6.74 1.79
C ARG A 146 11.64 6.65 3.06
N ASP A 147 12.05 5.86 4.04
CA ASP A 147 11.36 5.74 5.32
C ASP A 147 11.17 7.10 6.00
N ILE A 148 12.26 7.87 6.12
CA ILE A 148 12.23 9.22 6.70
C ILE A 148 11.26 10.12 5.91
N SER A 149 11.35 10.11 4.59
CA SER A 149 10.48 10.92 3.73
C SER A 149 9.00 10.51 3.84
N GLU A 150 8.68 9.23 3.93
CA GLU A 150 7.30 8.74 4.08
C GLU A 150 6.71 9.14 5.45
N ILE A 151 7.53 9.18 6.51
CA ILE A 151 7.10 9.63 7.83
C ILE A 151 6.91 11.14 7.86
N GLN A 152 7.93 11.90 7.44
CA GLN A 152 7.94 13.36 7.57
C GLN A 152 6.98 14.07 6.60
N LYS A 153 6.91 13.61 5.34
CA LYS A 153 6.14 14.29 4.28
C LYS A 153 4.71 13.78 4.12
N SER A 154 4.43 12.54 4.52
CA SER A 154 3.13 11.92 4.32
C SER A 154 2.45 11.51 5.63
N SER A 155 3.09 11.75 6.77
CA SER A 155 2.57 11.36 8.09
C SER A 155 2.11 9.90 8.14
N LYS A 156 2.85 9.02 7.43
CA LYS A 156 2.47 7.62 7.23
C LYS A 156 2.41 6.81 8.53
N GLY A 157 3.11 7.25 9.56
CA GLY A 157 3.04 6.66 10.89
C GLY A 157 1.64 6.74 11.50
N GLY A 158 0.87 7.79 11.23
CA GLY A 158 -0.48 7.98 11.77
C GLY A 158 -1.44 6.83 11.39
N PRO A 159 -1.67 6.56 10.09
CA PRO A 159 -2.50 5.43 9.67
C PRO A 159 -2.04 4.08 10.22
N ILE A 160 -0.72 3.86 10.33
CA ILE A 160 -0.15 2.63 10.89
C ILE A 160 -0.50 2.49 12.38
N ALA A 161 -0.37 3.57 13.15
CA ALA A 161 -0.71 3.60 14.58
C ALA A 161 -2.22 3.42 14.82
N MET A 162 -3.07 3.88 13.88
CA MET A 162 -4.53 3.81 13.97
C MET A 162 -5.13 2.56 13.29
N ALA A 163 -4.31 1.55 13.00
CA ALA A 163 -4.79 0.33 12.37
C ALA A 163 -5.67 -0.50 13.32
N ASP A 164 -6.78 -1.04 12.79
CA ASP A 164 -7.70 -1.90 13.53
C ASP A 164 -7.05 -3.26 13.89
N TYR A 165 -6.10 -3.72 13.05
CA TYR A 165 -5.29 -4.93 13.26
C TYR A 165 -3.84 -4.68 12.91
N THR A 166 -2.93 -5.34 13.64
CA THR A 166 -1.48 -5.31 13.34
C THR A 166 -0.92 -6.72 13.33
N ILE A 167 -0.16 -7.05 12.26
CA ILE A 167 0.58 -8.30 12.15
C ILE A 167 2.08 -7.98 12.11
N ILE A 168 2.83 -8.60 13.01
CA ILE A 168 4.30 -8.56 13.01
C ILE A 168 4.81 -9.61 12.04
N ASN A 169 5.53 -9.18 11.01
CA ASN A 169 6.10 -10.01 9.94
C ASN A 169 7.62 -10.13 10.06
N GLU A 170 8.08 -10.74 11.14
CA GLU A 170 9.51 -11.00 11.41
C GLU A 170 9.86 -12.48 11.33
N ALA A 171 8.87 -13.36 11.37
CA ALA A 171 9.04 -14.81 11.32
C ALA A 171 8.96 -15.36 9.89
N SER A 172 8.77 -16.68 9.77
CA SER A 172 8.64 -17.35 8.48
C SER A 172 7.38 -16.94 7.71
N LYS A 173 7.40 -17.17 6.39
CA LYS A 173 6.24 -16.92 5.53
C LYS A 173 5.00 -17.71 5.99
N LYS A 174 5.19 -18.95 6.49
CA LYS A 174 4.09 -19.76 7.03
C LYS A 174 3.41 -19.06 8.21
N VAL A 175 4.18 -18.62 9.22
CA VAL A 175 3.65 -17.91 10.39
C VAL A 175 2.93 -16.62 9.97
N PHE A 176 3.47 -15.91 8.99
CA PHE A 176 2.83 -14.70 8.46
C PHE A 176 1.46 -15.00 7.85
N LEU A 177 1.36 -16.05 7.02
CA LEU A 177 0.09 -16.47 6.41
C LEU A 177 -0.92 -16.98 7.44
N ASP A 178 -0.47 -17.71 8.47
CA ASP A 178 -1.32 -18.17 9.57
C ASP A 178 -1.90 -16.98 10.36
N ASN A 179 -1.11 -15.93 10.58
CA ASN A 179 -1.59 -14.71 11.23
C ASN A 179 -2.56 -13.93 10.34
N LEU A 180 -2.37 -13.90 9.03
CA LEU A 180 -3.35 -13.33 8.08
C LEU A 180 -4.67 -14.10 8.13
N ASP A 181 -4.62 -15.43 8.21
CA ASP A 181 -5.82 -16.27 8.30
C ASP A 181 -6.59 -16.01 9.61
N LYS A 182 -5.90 -15.84 10.74
CA LYS A 182 -6.53 -15.45 12.01
C LYS A 182 -7.26 -14.10 11.90
N VAL A 183 -6.63 -13.10 11.30
CA VAL A 183 -7.26 -11.79 11.08
C VAL A 183 -8.44 -11.92 10.11
N TYR A 184 -8.29 -12.67 9.03
CA TYR A 184 -9.35 -12.92 8.05
C TYR A 184 -10.58 -13.54 8.70
N ARG A 185 -10.41 -14.56 9.57
CA ARG A 185 -11.53 -15.19 10.31
C ARG A 185 -12.23 -14.19 11.23
N ARG A 186 -11.48 -13.35 11.97
CA ARG A 186 -12.07 -12.30 12.83
C ARG A 186 -12.89 -11.27 12.07
N ILE A 187 -12.51 -10.97 10.83
CA ILE A 187 -13.23 -10.01 9.96
C ILE A 187 -14.51 -10.66 9.39
N ASN A 188 -14.58 -11.99 9.31
CA ASN A 188 -15.67 -12.71 8.65
C ASN A 188 -16.59 -13.47 9.59
N GLY A 189 -16.19 -13.67 10.83
CA GLY A 189 -17.04 -14.23 11.90
C GLY A 189 -17.72 -13.13 12.66
#